data_75ded5c5f9cd42cfb577297de345b031
#
_entry.id   75ded5c5f9cd42cfb577297de345b031
#
_cell.length_a   1.000
_cell.length_b   1.000
_cell.length_c   1.000
_cell.angle_alpha   90.00
_cell.angle_beta   90.00
_cell.angle_gamma   90.00
#
_symmetry.space_group_name_H-M   'P 1'
#
loop_
_entity.id
_entity.type
_entity.pdbx_description
1 polymer ?
#
loop_
_entity_poly.entity_id
_entity_poly.type
_entity_poly.pdbx_seq_one_letter_code
_entity_poly.pdbx_strand_id
1 'polypeptide(L)'
;MIHNKVLRVLWEYVVLTLACFIFAAAWEAFMIPNGMSAGGMMGLCTVIQYATGLPAQYTYIAVNALLIIVAVMAMGIGFGFKTIWCILVSSVVMDLLARVPALHAIPGEFFFMEERLLIPVVAGVFEAVGLGLVLRYGGSTGGTDIVAVMINKYWPISLSTVFLVSDVVICGLLLFLPEKNFSDMCYGLTEVVIFSMVIDLVVGGKRSSYQLLVFSEHYDRIADHIINKMDRGVTVLKAQGWYTKSDKNVLLILINQAQMSELSRVIKDIDPRAFMSISPTRNVYGEGFEEIKTGMSLKKKLKFNHDAS
;
A
#
# COMPACT_ATOMS: atom_id res chain seq x y z
N MET A 1 8.87 22.56 -3.15
CA MET A 1 9.76 21.38 -3.29
C MET A 1 10.96 21.58 -2.37
N ILE A 2 11.25 20.60 -1.50
CA ILE A 2 12.34 20.70 -0.52
C ILE A 2 13.66 20.49 -1.26
N HIS A 3 14.42 21.57 -1.46
CA HIS A 3 15.67 21.58 -2.24
C HIS A 3 16.88 21.00 -1.50
N ASN A 4 16.77 20.78 -0.19
CA ASN A 4 17.86 20.29 0.65
C ASN A 4 17.66 18.81 0.98
N LYS A 5 18.61 17.96 0.59
CA LYS A 5 18.58 16.52 0.80
C LYS A 5 18.40 16.13 2.28
N VAL A 6 19.00 16.88 3.19
CA VAL A 6 18.88 16.68 4.63
C VAL A 6 17.44 16.98 5.11
N LEU A 7 16.85 18.07 4.65
CA LEU A 7 15.49 18.45 5.02
C LEU A 7 14.45 17.42 4.55
N ARG A 8 14.67 16.81 3.39
CA ARG A 8 13.84 15.73 2.86
C ARG A 8 13.90 14.48 3.75
N VAL A 9 15.11 14.10 4.16
CA VAL A 9 15.28 12.94 5.07
C VAL A 9 14.63 13.22 6.42
N LEU A 10 14.82 14.39 7.00
CA LEU A 10 14.16 14.77 8.25
C LEU A 10 12.63 14.72 8.12
N TRP A 11 12.07 15.24 7.03
CA TRP A 11 10.65 15.17 6.76
C TRP A 11 10.14 13.74 6.66
N GLU A 12 10.86 12.82 6.01
CA GLU A 12 10.52 11.40 5.93
C GLU A 12 10.41 10.78 7.34
N TYR A 13 11.36 11.05 8.24
CA TYR A 13 11.31 10.54 9.62
C TYR A 13 10.20 11.17 10.48
N VAL A 14 9.87 12.43 10.26
CA VAL A 14 8.70 13.07 10.90
C VAL A 14 7.41 12.38 10.48
N VAL A 15 7.23 12.14 9.18
CA VAL A 15 6.05 11.43 8.68
C VAL A 15 5.99 10.00 9.20
N LEU A 16 7.12 9.28 9.22
CA LEU A 16 7.20 7.93 9.79
C LEU A 16 6.79 7.92 11.28
N THR A 17 7.23 8.90 12.07
CA THR A 17 6.88 9.01 13.49
C THR A 17 5.38 9.25 13.68
N LEU A 18 4.78 10.17 12.90
CA LEU A 18 3.33 10.41 12.92
C LEU A 18 2.54 9.17 12.47
N ALA A 19 3.01 8.49 11.45
CA ALA A 19 2.40 7.26 10.96
C ALA A 19 2.43 6.13 12.01
N CYS A 20 3.56 5.98 12.73
CA CYS A 20 3.68 5.05 13.85
C CYS A 20 2.74 5.40 15.00
N PHE A 21 2.51 6.70 15.27
CA PHE A 21 1.53 7.14 16.27
C PHE A 21 0.11 6.72 15.87
N ILE A 22 -0.29 6.93 14.62
CA ILE A 22 -1.61 6.52 14.11
C ILE A 22 -1.76 4.99 14.21
N PHE A 23 -0.74 4.23 13.82
CA PHE A 23 -0.71 2.77 13.93
C PHE A 23 -0.86 2.31 15.38
N ALA A 24 -0.07 2.87 16.30
CA ALA A 24 -0.11 2.53 17.72
C ALA A 24 -1.47 2.87 18.35
N ALA A 25 -2.10 3.98 17.93
CA ALA A 25 -3.42 4.37 18.43
C ALA A 25 -4.51 3.37 18.00
N ALA A 26 -4.41 2.76 16.82
CA ALA A 26 -5.34 1.72 16.38
C ALA A 26 -5.38 0.55 17.37
N TRP A 27 -4.24 0.13 17.85
CA TRP A 27 -4.11 -0.99 18.77
C TRP A 27 -4.40 -0.60 20.22
N GLU A 28 -3.74 0.43 20.74
CA GLU A 28 -3.81 0.78 22.16
C GLU A 28 -5.08 1.51 22.57
N ALA A 29 -5.68 2.29 21.65
CA ALA A 29 -6.93 2.96 21.98
C ALA A 29 -8.17 2.11 21.71
N PHE A 30 -8.14 1.24 20.70
CA PHE A 30 -9.33 0.54 20.23
C PHE A 30 -9.29 -0.98 20.46
N MET A 31 -8.27 -1.68 19.97
CA MET A 31 -8.27 -3.15 19.95
C MET A 31 -7.93 -3.76 21.32
N ILE A 32 -6.79 -3.41 21.88
CA ILE A 32 -6.25 -4.02 23.10
C ILE A 32 -7.18 -3.80 24.32
N PRO A 33 -7.66 -2.56 24.60
CA PRO A 33 -8.51 -2.33 25.77
C PRO A 33 -9.85 -3.08 25.71
N ASN A 34 -10.31 -3.41 24.51
CA ASN A 34 -11.55 -4.17 24.29
C ASN A 34 -11.34 -5.68 24.22
N GLY A 35 -10.13 -6.16 24.45
CA GLY A 35 -9.78 -7.59 24.39
C GLY A 35 -9.88 -8.17 22.99
N MET A 36 -9.88 -7.32 21.96
CA MET A 36 -9.96 -7.76 20.57
C MET A 36 -8.56 -8.12 20.06
N SER A 37 -8.50 -9.15 19.24
CA SER A 37 -7.26 -9.61 18.59
C SER A 37 -7.53 -9.69 17.10
N ALA A 38 -6.65 -9.08 16.31
CA ALA A 38 -6.60 -9.27 14.87
C ALA A 38 -5.50 -10.27 14.50
N GLY A 39 -5.25 -10.44 13.19
CA GLY A 39 -4.17 -11.25 12.68
C GLY A 39 -2.77 -10.77 13.06
N GLY A 40 -1.88 -10.76 12.10
CA GLY A 40 -0.52 -10.26 12.24
C GLY A 40 0.44 -11.19 12.98
N MET A 41 1.70 -10.80 13.02
CA MET A 41 2.77 -11.62 13.59
C MET A 41 2.59 -11.88 15.10
N MET A 42 2.03 -10.92 15.84
CA MET A 42 1.80 -11.10 17.28
C MET A 42 0.74 -12.19 17.53
N GLY A 43 -0.32 -12.22 16.73
CA GLY A 43 -1.34 -13.29 16.80
C GLY A 43 -0.71 -14.68 16.57
N LEU A 44 0.15 -14.79 15.55
CA LEU A 44 0.88 -16.04 15.29
C LEU A 44 1.81 -16.43 16.47
N CYS A 45 2.54 -15.48 17.04
CA CYS A 45 3.41 -15.73 18.19
C CYS A 45 2.61 -16.18 19.43
N THR A 46 1.40 -15.66 19.62
CA THR A 46 0.49 -16.09 20.70
C THR A 46 0.04 -17.55 20.49
N VAL A 47 -0.28 -17.94 19.27
CA VAL A 47 -0.59 -19.34 18.95
C VAL A 47 0.61 -20.25 19.24
N ILE A 48 1.83 -19.84 18.86
CA ILE A 48 3.06 -20.57 19.13
C ILE A 48 3.29 -20.69 20.63
N GLN A 49 3.10 -19.61 21.41
CA GLN A 49 3.20 -19.65 22.87
C GLN A 49 2.27 -20.71 23.47
N TYR A 50 1.04 -20.75 23.02
CA TYR A 50 0.07 -21.73 23.52
C TYR A 50 0.49 -23.16 23.19
N ALA A 51 0.99 -23.42 21.98
CA ALA A 51 1.40 -24.72 21.53
C ALA A 51 2.70 -25.23 22.19
N THR A 52 3.64 -24.32 22.53
CA THR A 52 5.02 -24.69 22.93
C THR A 52 5.36 -24.27 24.36
N GLY A 53 4.58 -23.38 24.99
CA GLY A 53 4.88 -22.77 26.29
C GLY A 53 5.95 -21.65 26.22
N LEU A 54 6.53 -21.35 25.04
CA LEU A 54 7.49 -20.28 24.88
C LEU A 54 6.75 -18.91 24.88
N PRO A 55 7.13 -17.94 25.72
CA PRO A 55 6.48 -16.63 25.72
C PRO A 55 6.51 -15.95 24.35
N ALA A 56 5.37 -15.43 23.88
CA ALA A 56 5.19 -14.84 22.55
C ALA A 56 6.22 -13.74 22.25
N GLN A 57 6.62 -12.97 23.24
CA GLN A 57 7.60 -11.90 23.10
C GLN A 57 8.97 -12.38 22.58
N TYR A 58 9.44 -13.55 23.04
CA TYR A 58 10.72 -14.08 22.56
C TYR A 58 10.62 -14.57 21.13
N THR A 59 9.53 -15.25 20.80
CA THR A 59 9.25 -15.69 19.42
C THR A 59 9.12 -14.48 18.49
N TYR A 60 8.41 -13.45 18.93
CA TYR A 60 8.24 -12.20 18.17
C TYR A 60 9.58 -11.50 17.89
N ILE A 61 10.43 -11.35 18.91
CA ILE A 61 11.76 -10.73 18.75
C ILE A 61 12.62 -11.58 17.80
N ALA A 62 12.66 -12.90 17.98
CA ALA A 62 13.47 -13.78 17.15
C ALA A 62 13.04 -13.77 15.68
N VAL A 63 11.73 -13.86 15.43
CA VAL A 63 11.18 -13.82 14.06
C VAL A 63 11.41 -12.46 13.41
N ASN A 64 11.18 -11.35 14.14
CA ASN A 64 11.42 -10.01 13.57
C ASN A 64 12.93 -9.77 13.32
N ALA A 65 13.83 -10.22 14.18
CA ALA A 65 15.25 -10.12 13.92
C ALA A 65 15.65 -10.84 12.62
N LEU A 66 15.13 -12.05 12.42
CA LEU A 66 15.36 -12.81 11.17
C LEU A 66 14.75 -12.09 9.96
N LEU A 67 13.51 -11.63 10.08
CA LEU A 67 12.82 -10.93 8.98
C LEU A 67 13.52 -9.63 8.59
N ILE A 68 14.05 -8.86 9.57
CA ILE A 68 14.82 -7.63 9.29
C ILE A 68 16.09 -7.96 8.53
N ILE A 69 16.83 -9.02 8.92
CA ILE A 69 18.05 -9.43 8.19
C ILE A 69 17.70 -9.77 6.75
N VAL A 70 16.69 -10.60 6.51
CA VAL A 70 16.25 -10.97 5.17
C VAL A 70 15.76 -9.75 4.38
N ALA A 71 15.03 -8.86 5.03
CA ALA A 71 14.54 -7.62 4.42
C ALA A 71 15.67 -6.68 4.02
N VAL A 72 16.70 -6.52 4.85
CA VAL A 72 17.87 -5.70 4.50
C VAL A 72 18.59 -6.27 3.27
N MET A 73 18.72 -7.59 3.20
CA MET A 73 19.31 -8.27 2.02
C MET A 73 18.45 -8.07 0.76
N ALA A 74 17.14 -8.10 0.90
CA ALA A 74 16.20 -8.00 -0.22
C ALA A 74 15.91 -6.56 -0.63
N MET A 75 15.72 -5.63 0.33
CA MET A 75 15.24 -4.26 0.13
C MET A 75 16.35 -3.21 0.23
N GLY A 76 17.46 -3.56 0.89
CA GLY A 76 18.59 -2.69 1.12
C GLY A 76 18.62 -2.06 2.52
N ILE A 77 19.79 -1.50 2.88
CA ILE A 77 20.09 -0.98 4.23
C ILE A 77 19.15 0.17 4.64
N GLY A 78 18.74 1.02 3.67
CA GLY A 78 17.84 2.16 3.94
C GLY A 78 16.47 1.72 4.47
N PHE A 79 15.93 0.60 3.96
CA PHE A 79 14.70 0.00 4.48
C PHE A 79 14.89 -0.48 5.93
N GLY A 80 16.02 -1.15 6.21
CA GLY A 80 16.34 -1.65 7.55
C GLY A 80 16.38 -0.54 8.62
N PHE A 81 17.07 0.58 8.34
CA PHE A 81 17.12 1.70 9.29
C PHE A 81 15.75 2.31 9.57
N LYS A 82 14.93 2.53 8.54
CA LYS A 82 13.56 3.04 8.70
C LYS A 82 12.68 2.07 9.47
N THR A 83 12.83 0.78 9.23
CA THR A 83 12.09 -0.28 9.94
C THR A 83 12.45 -0.31 11.42
N ILE A 84 13.74 -0.29 11.76
CA ILE A 84 14.19 -0.23 13.16
C ILE A 84 13.63 1.03 13.85
N TRP A 85 13.69 2.19 13.16
CA TRP A 85 13.10 3.42 13.68
C TRP A 85 11.61 3.27 13.97
N CYS A 86 10.83 2.73 13.02
CA CYS A 86 9.39 2.55 13.17
C CYS A 86 9.06 1.57 14.32
N ILE A 87 9.79 0.47 14.46
CA ILE A 87 9.59 -0.49 15.56
C ILE A 87 9.83 0.20 16.91
N LEU A 88 10.92 0.95 17.05
CA LEU A 88 11.23 1.65 18.30
C LEU A 88 10.18 2.71 18.63
N VAL A 89 9.81 3.54 17.65
CA VAL A 89 8.80 4.59 17.83
C VAL A 89 7.44 3.99 18.16
N SER A 90 6.99 2.99 17.43
CA SER A 90 5.71 2.32 17.70
C SER A 90 5.68 1.73 19.11
N SER A 91 6.74 1.04 19.52
CA SER A 91 6.82 0.46 20.86
C SER A 91 6.74 1.50 21.98
N VAL A 92 7.45 2.63 21.82
CA VAL A 92 7.40 3.74 22.78
C VAL A 92 6.03 4.39 22.82
N VAL A 93 5.43 4.63 21.65
CA VAL A 93 4.11 5.25 21.56
C VAL A 93 3.02 4.34 22.15
N MET A 94 3.08 3.02 21.89
CA MET A 94 2.16 2.05 22.50
C MET A 94 2.25 2.08 24.02
N ASP A 95 3.46 2.04 24.60
CA ASP A 95 3.66 2.12 26.06
C ASP A 95 3.14 3.45 26.64
N LEU A 96 3.29 4.55 25.93
CA LEU A 96 2.76 5.85 26.35
C LEU A 96 1.22 5.89 26.30
N LEU A 97 0.62 5.41 25.21
CA LEU A 97 -0.84 5.40 25.03
C LEU A 97 -1.53 4.45 26.01
N ALA A 98 -0.94 3.30 26.31
CA ALA A 98 -1.45 2.35 27.29
C ALA A 98 -1.64 2.96 28.69
N ARG A 99 -0.89 4.04 29.02
CA ARG A 99 -0.97 4.75 30.29
C ARG A 99 -2.03 5.84 30.36
N VAL A 100 -2.74 6.10 29.27
CA VAL A 100 -3.74 7.18 29.17
C VAL A 100 -5.13 6.58 28.94
N PRO A 101 -5.88 6.19 29.99
CA PRO A 101 -7.20 5.56 29.88
C PRO A 101 -8.20 6.37 29.06
N ALA A 102 -8.16 7.69 29.15
CA ALA A 102 -9.05 8.58 28.40
C ALA A 102 -8.97 8.43 26.86
N LEU A 103 -7.92 7.81 26.35
CA LEU A 103 -7.77 7.50 24.91
C LEU A 103 -8.32 6.12 24.54
N HIS A 104 -8.73 5.31 25.50
CA HIS A 104 -9.23 3.97 25.27
C HIS A 104 -10.72 3.99 24.91
N ALA A 105 -11.12 3.14 23.98
CA ALA A 105 -12.53 3.00 23.55
C ALA A 105 -13.30 2.04 24.49
N ILE A 106 -13.27 2.30 25.79
CA ILE A 106 -13.92 1.49 26.83
C ILE A 106 -15.01 2.30 27.54
N PRO A 107 -15.98 1.65 28.23
CA PRO A 107 -17.07 2.34 28.93
C PRO A 107 -16.56 3.39 29.92
N GLY A 108 -17.13 4.61 29.80
CA GLY A 108 -16.77 5.76 30.65
C GLY A 108 -15.71 6.69 30.06
N GLU A 109 -15.05 6.31 28.96
CA GLU A 109 -14.03 7.11 28.31
C GLU A 109 -14.56 7.82 27.03
N PHE A 110 -13.86 8.86 26.58
CA PHE A 110 -14.32 9.72 25.47
C PHE A 110 -14.51 8.97 24.15
N PHE A 111 -13.65 7.98 23.86
CA PHE A 111 -13.72 7.19 22.62
C PHE A 111 -14.62 5.95 22.72
N PHE A 112 -15.39 5.80 23.82
CA PHE A 112 -16.30 4.67 23.97
C PHE A 112 -17.30 4.56 22.81
N MET A 113 -17.50 3.34 22.33
CA MET A 113 -18.45 3.00 21.27
C MET A 113 -19.44 1.96 21.81
N GLU A 114 -20.75 2.31 21.80
CA GLU A 114 -21.81 1.36 22.23
C GLU A 114 -21.83 0.11 21.35
N GLU A 115 -21.70 0.32 20.05
CA GLU A 115 -21.68 -0.77 19.06
C GLU A 115 -20.27 -1.37 18.96
N ARG A 116 -20.07 -2.52 19.59
CA ARG A 116 -18.78 -3.19 19.65
C ARG A 116 -18.16 -3.50 18.28
N LEU A 117 -19.01 -3.67 17.23
CA LEU A 117 -18.57 -3.90 15.86
C LEU A 117 -17.86 -2.68 15.25
N LEU A 118 -18.14 -1.46 15.72
CA LEU A 118 -17.48 -0.25 15.21
C LEU A 118 -16.00 -0.18 15.59
N ILE A 119 -15.61 -0.82 16.70
CA ILE A 119 -14.23 -0.80 17.19
C ILE A 119 -13.25 -1.36 16.14
N PRO A 120 -13.41 -2.60 15.63
CA PRO A 120 -12.50 -3.14 14.62
C PRO A 120 -12.60 -2.39 13.28
N VAL A 121 -13.74 -1.79 12.95
CA VAL A 121 -13.88 -0.98 11.73
C VAL A 121 -13.01 0.29 11.81
N VAL A 122 -13.11 1.01 12.92
CA VAL A 122 -12.30 2.23 13.15
C VAL A 122 -10.82 1.87 13.28
N ALA A 123 -10.50 0.83 14.05
CA ALA A 123 -9.13 0.35 14.22
C ALA A 123 -8.49 -0.01 12.89
N GLY A 124 -9.16 -0.80 12.04
CA GLY A 124 -8.66 -1.20 10.73
C GLY A 124 -8.37 -0.02 9.80
N VAL A 125 -9.19 1.04 9.84
CA VAL A 125 -8.92 2.27 9.08
C VAL A 125 -7.67 2.98 9.61
N PHE A 126 -7.57 3.19 10.93
CA PHE A 126 -6.40 3.85 11.54
C PHE A 126 -5.12 3.04 11.32
N GLU A 127 -5.17 1.73 11.51
CA GLU A 127 -4.05 0.84 11.28
C GLU A 127 -3.58 0.89 9.82
N ALA A 128 -4.51 0.78 8.87
CA ALA A 128 -4.18 0.85 7.45
C ALA A 128 -3.60 2.21 7.03
N VAL A 129 -4.07 3.31 7.60
CA VAL A 129 -3.50 4.65 7.35
C VAL A 129 -2.10 4.74 7.96
N GLY A 130 -1.92 4.34 9.21
CA GLY A 130 -0.63 4.36 9.89
C GLY A 130 0.40 3.47 9.18
N LEU A 131 0.12 2.18 9.07
CA LEU A 131 1.02 1.24 8.40
C LEU A 131 1.23 1.57 6.92
N GLY A 132 0.18 1.97 6.21
CA GLY A 132 0.26 2.35 4.80
C GLY A 132 1.20 3.52 4.56
N LEU A 133 1.20 4.53 5.43
CA LEU A 133 2.17 5.63 5.37
C LEU A 133 3.59 5.15 5.67
N VAL A 134 3.79 4.28 6.68
CA VAL A 134 5.09 3.68 6.98
C VAL A 134 5.64 2.96 5.76
N LEU A 135 4.84 2.08 5.14
CA LEU A 135 5.23 1.32 3.95
C LEU A 135 5.52 2.22 2.74
N ARG A 136 4.72 3.26 2.54
CA ARG A 136 4.89 4.23 1.44
C ARG A 136 6.21 5.00 1.53
N TYR A 137 6.68 5.27 2.75
CA TYR A 137 7.98 5.93 2.99
C TYR A 137 9.15 4.94 3.13
N GLY A 138 8.90 3.66 2.86
CA GLY A 138 9.92 2.61 2.79
C GLY A 138 10.41 2.15 4.16
N GLY A 139 9.54 2.11 5.15
CA GLY A 139 9.73 1.48 6.45
C GLY A 139 8.77 0.30 6.63
N SER A 140 8.76 -0.30 7.83
CA SER A 140 7.88 -1.36 8.29
C SER A 140 7.75 -1.28 9.80
N THR A 141 6.63 -1.71 10.37
CA THR A 141 6.46 -1.79 11.84
C THR A 141 6.93 -3.13 12.40
N GLY A 142 7.40 -4.02 11.54
CA GLY A 142 7.84 -5.38 11.90
C GLY A 142 6.71 -6.40 11.77
N GLY A 143 7.08 -7.67 11.53
CA GLY A 143 6.08 -8.73 11.44
C GLY A 143 5.67 -9.07 10.01
N THR A 144 4.38 -9.38 9.81
CA THR A 144 3.81 -9.79 8.52
C THR A 144 3.95 -8.74 7.44
N ASP A 145 4.06 -7.48 7.79
CA ASP A 145 4.25 -6.37 6.85
C ASP A 145 5.61 -6.43 6.12
N ILE A 146 6.67 -6.89 6.78
CA ILE A 146 7.95 -7.17 6.11
C ILE A 146 7.75 -8.21 5.01
N VAL A 147 7.05 -9.29 5.33
CA VAL A 147 6.76 -10.38 4.37
C VAL A 147 5.93 -9.86 3.21
N ALA A 148 4.88 -9.06 3.51
CA ALA A 148 4.01 -8.48 2.50
C ALA A 148 4.76 -7.57 1.52
N VAL A 149 5.65 -6.70 2.03
CA VAL A 149 6.48 -5.82 1.19
C VAL A 149 7.45 -6.64 0.33
N MET A 150 8.06 -7.69 0.88
CA MET A 150 8.96 -8.56 0.12
C MET A 150 8.23 -9.29 -1.00
N ILE A 151 7.05 -9.86 -0.72
CA ILE A 151 6.23 -10.51 -1.75
C ILE A 151 5.82 -9.50 -2.82
N ASN A 152 5.30 -8.34 -2.43
CA ASN A 152 4.90 -7.30 -3.37
C ASN A 152 6.06 -6.77 -4.23
N LYS A 153 7.29 -6.78 -3.72
CA LYS A 153 8.47 -6.35 -4.49
C LYS A 153 8.75 -7.27 -5.67
N TYR A 154 8.65 -8.58 -5.47
CA TYR A 154 9.09 -9.56 -6.46
C TYR A 154 7.94 -10.13 -7.29
N TRP A 155 6.72 -10.17 -6.76
CA TRP A 155 5.55 -10.70 -7.43
C TRP A 155 4.47 -9.63 -7.58
N PRO A 156 3.64 -9.69 -8.64
CA PRO A 156 2.55 -8.74 -8.88
C PRO A 156 1.34 -9.04 -7.97
N ILE A 157 1.58 -9.19 -6.67
CA ILE A 157 0.57 -9.43 -5.64
C ILE A 157 0.43 -8.16 -4.81
N SER A 158 -0.81 -7.69 -4.61
CA SER A 158 -1.07 -6.50 -3.80
C SER A 158 -0.74 -6.75 -2.33
N LEU A 159 -0.41 -5.67 -1.60
CA LEU A 159 -0.18 -5.74 -0.15
C LEU A 159 -1.45 -6.22 0.56
N SER A 160 -2.62 -5.68 0.18
CA SER A 160 -3.91 -6.10 0.74
C SER A 160 -4.16 -7.60 0.62
N THR A 161 -3.82 -8.20 -0.54
CA THR A 161 -3.99 -9.63 -0.75
C THR A 161 -3.11 -10.45 0.20
N VAL A 162 -1.85 -10.04 0.39
CA VAL A 162 -0.93 -10.75 1.30
C VAL A 162 -1.41 -10.66 2.73
N PHE A 163 -1.78 -9.46 3.19
CA PHE A 163 -2.33 -9.26 4.54
C PHE A 163 -3.62 -10.04 4.74
N LEU A 164 -4.58 -9.91 3.82
CA LEU A 164 -5.87 -10.61 3.93
C LEU A 164 -5.67 -12.13 4.08
N VAL A 165 -4.81 -12.73 3.24
CA VAL A 165 -4.59 -14.17 3.29
C VAL A 165 -3.85 -14.58 4.58
N SER A 166 -2.77 -13.87 4.95
CA SER A 166 -2.01 -14.21 6.16
C SER A 166 -2.85 -14.04 7.43
N ASP A 167 -3.59 -12.94 7.52
CA ASP A 167 -4.28 -12.59 8.75
C ASP A 167 -5.59 -13.36 8.92
N VAL A 168 -6.28 -13.71 7.82
CA VAL A 168 -7.41 -14.68 7.87
C VAL A 168 -6.95 -16.02 8.42
N VAL A 169 -5.78 -16.52 7.98
CA VAL A 169 -5.22 -17.77 8.50
C VAL A 169 -4.89 -17.62 9.98
N ILE A 170 -4.24 -16.53 10.39
CA ILE A 170 -3.86 -16.29 11.78
C ILE A 170 -5.10 -16.13 12.67
N CYS A 171 -6.11 -15.35 12.24
CA CYS A 171 -7.40 -15.24 12.95
C CYS A 171 -8.09 -16.60 13.12
N GLY A 172 -8.04 -17.47 12.10
CA GLY A 172 -8.54 -18.82 12.19
C GLY A 172 -7.79 -19.66 13.24
N LEU A 173 -6.47 -19.51 13.32
CA LEU A 173 -5.66 -20.19 14.33
C LEU A 173 -5.95 -19.72 15.76
N LEU A 174 -6.39 -18.47 15.96
CA LEU A 174 -6.79 -17.96 17.28
C LEU A 174 -7.97 -18.72 17.89
N LEU A 175 -8.81 -19.38 17.09
CA LEU A 175 -9.90 -20.24 17.61
C LEU A 175 -9.42 -21.46 18.41
N PHE A 176 -8.17 -21.85 18.24
CA PHE A 176 -7.58 -22.94 19.03
C PHE A 176 -7.11 -22.48 20.41
N LEU A 177 -7.18 -21.17 20.70
CA LEU A 177 -6.84 -20.61 22.01
C LEU A 177 -8.07 -20.72 22.95
N PRO A 178 -7.91 -21.24 24.18
CA PRO A 178 -9.03 -21.50 25.10
C PRO A 178 -9.77 -20.24 25.56
N GLU A 179 -9.13 -19.07 25.49
CA GLU A 179 -9.72 -17.79 25.91
C GLU A 179 -10.43 -17.04 24.79
N LYS A 180 -10.37 -17.57 23.54
CA LYS A 180 -10.94 -16.95 22.34
C LYS A 180 -12.18 -17.72 21.87
N ASN A 181 -13.15 -16.99 21.40
CA ASN A 181 -14.40 -17.55 20.89
C ASN A 181 -14.66 -17.10 19.45
N PHE A 182 -15.73 -17.64 18.85
CA PHE A 182 -16.11 -17.33 17.47
C PHE A 182 -16.38 -15.84 17.23
N SER A 183 -16.93 -15.13 18.22
CA SER A 183 -17.16 -13.68 18.11
C SER A 183 -15.86 -12.90 18.04
N ASP A 184 -14.83 -13.29 18.79
CA ASP A 184 -13.51 -12.66 18.75
C ASP A 184 -12.85 -12.83 17.37
N MET A 185 -12.98 -14.01 16.78
CA MET A 185 -12.55 -14.24 15.40
C MET A 185 -13.29 -13.35 14.41
N CYS A 186 -14.62 -13.21 14.56
CA CYS A 186 -15.40 -12.34 13.67
C CYS A 186 -14.98 -10.87 13.77
N TYR A 187 -14.68 -10.36 14.97
CA TYR A 187 -14.15 -9.00 15.15
C TYR A 187 -12.77 -8.85 14.51
N GLY A 188 -11.86 -9.82 14.71
CA GLY A 188 -10.55 -9.79 14.04
C GLY A 188 -10.67 -9.83 12.51
N LEU A 189 -11.53 -10.69 11.96
CA LEU A 189 -11.79 -10.75 10.52
C LEU A 189 -12.37 -9.43 9.97
N THR A 190 -13.24 -8.78 10.74
CA THR A 190 -13.80 -7.48 10.35
C THR A 190 -12.69 -6.44 10.23
N GLU A 191 -11.79 -6.38 11.21
CA GLU A 191 -10.63 -5.50 11.19
C GLU A 191 -9.76 -5.79 9.96
N VAL A 192 -9.35 -7.04 9.74
CA VAL A 192 -8.50 -7.47 8.61
C VAL A 192 -9.11 -7.09 7.25
N VAL A 193 -10.42 -7.26 7.07
CA VAL A 193 -11.11 -6.88 5.83
C VAL A 193 -11.06 -5.37 5.62
N ILE A 194 -11.40 -4.57 6.63
CA ILE A 194 -11.35 -3.10 6.54
C ILE A 194 -9.93 -2.62 6.28
N PHE A 195 -8.96 -3.13 7.05
CA PHE A 195 -7.54 -2.85 6.86
C PHE A 195 -7.10 -3.14 5.41
N SER A 196 -7.43 -4.33 4.89
CA SER A 196 -7.06 -4.74 3.52
C SER A 196 -7.67 -3.85 2.43
N MET A 197 -8.89 -3.35 2.64
CA MET A 197 -9.53 -2.42 1.70
C MET A 197 -8.84 -1.06 1.68
N VAL A 198 -8.33 -0.59 2.81
CA VAL A 198 -7.78 0.76 2.96
C VAL A 198 -6.28 0.80 2.66
N ILE A 199 -5.52 -0.25 2.98
CA ILE A 199 -4.05 -0.24 2.85
C ILE A 199 -3.56 0.05 1.43
N ASP A 200 -4.16 -0.56 0.41
CA ASP A 200 -3.77 -0.32 -0.98
C ASP A 200 -4.08 1.10 -1.44
N LEU A 201 -5.14 1.73 -0.91
CA LEU A 201 -5.46 3.13 -1.19
C LEU A 201 -4.38 4.07 -0.62
N VAL A 202 -3.89 3.77 0.58
CA VAL A 202 -2.88 4.60 1.25
C VAL A 202 -1.51 4.42 0.61
N VAL A 203 -1.08 3.18 0.38
CA VAL A 203 0.23 2.87 -0.20
C VAL A 203 0.29 3.25 -1.68
N GLY A 204 -0.71 2.84 -2.45
CA GLY A 204 -0.80 3.14 -3.88
C GLY A 204 -1.04 4.62 -4.16
N GLY A 205 -1.73 5.31 -3.26
CA GLY A 205 -2.16 6.69 -3.45
C GLY A 205 -3.01 6.81 -4.73
N LYS A 206 -3.04 8.01 -5.30
CA LYS A 206 -3.71 8.28 -6.58
C LYS A 206 -2.86 7.85 -7.79
N ARG A 207 -2.21 6.68 -7.75
CA ARG A 207 -1.46 6.14 -8.90
C ARG A 207 -2.36 5.38 -9.86
N SER A 208 -3.54 5.89 -10.11
CA SER A 208 -4.37 5.37 -11.20
C SER A 208 -3.77 5.83 -12.51
N SER A 209 -3.42 4.89 -13.37
CA SER A 209 -3.13 5.17 -14.77
C SER A 209 -4.43 5.13 -15.56
N TYR A 210 -4.49 5.90 -16.62
CA TYR A 210 -5.64 5.94 -17.49
C TYR A 210 -5.22 5.66 -18.92
N GLN A 211 -6.02 4.85 -19.58
CA GLN A 211 -5.97 4.69 -21.02
C GLN A 211 -7.00 5.62 -21.64
N LEU A 212 -6.55 6.43 -22.57
CA LEU A 212 -7.42 7.33 -23.30
C LEU A 212 -7.46 6.93 -24.78
N LEU A 213 -8.66 6.97 -25.34
CA LEU A 213 -8.88 6.96 -26.78
C LEU A 213 -9.40 8.34 -27.17
N VAL A 214 -8.64 9.06 -28.01
CA VAL A 214 -8.99 10.41 -28.47
C VAL A 214 -9.33 10.38 -29.95
N PHE A 215 -10.52 10.86 -30.26
CA PHE A 215 -11.06 10.97 -31.59
C PHE A 215 -11.08 12.45 -31.97
N SER A 216 -10.20 12.85 -32.89
CA SER A 216 -10.08 14.24 -33.34
C SER A 216 -9.59 14.28 -34.77
N GLU A 217 -10.03 15.28 -35.54
CA GLU A 217 -9.49 15.55 -36.86
C GLU A 217 -8.10 16.20 -36.81
N HIS A 218 -7.77 16.82 -35.65
CA HIS A 218 -6.46 17.44 -35.37
C HIS A 218 -5.58 16.50 -34.52
N TYR A 219 -5.66 15.19 -34.72
CA TYR A 219 -4.95 14.16 -33.98
C TYR A 219 -3.43 14.35 -34.00
N ASP A 220 -2.87 14.82 -35.14
CA ASP A 220 -1.44 15.11 -35.33
C ASP A 220 -0.93 16.17 -34.35
N ARG A 221 -1.63 17.32 -34.27
CA ARG A 221 -1.28 18.41 -33.36
C ARG A 221 -1.38 18.02 -31.89
N ILE A 222 -2.39 17.18 -31.56
CA ILE A 222 -2.57 16.66 -30.22
C ILE A 222 -1.42 15.69 -29.89
N ALA A 223 -1.07 14.78 -30.80
CA ALA A 223 0.04 13.83 -30.62
C ALA A 223 1.38 14.54 -30.44
N ASP A 224 1.69 15.53 -31.28
CA ASP A 224 2.90 16.33 -31.19
C ASP A 224 3.02 17.06 -29.85
N HIS A 225 1.91 17.64 -29.37
CA HIS A 225 1.92 18.30 -28.06
C HIS A 225 2.20 17.32 -26.93
N ILE A 226 1.57 16.14 -26.94
CA ILE A 226 1.75 15.12 -25.89
C ILE A 226 3.20 14.63 -25.85
N ILE A 227 3.79 14.32 -27.01
CA ILE A 227 5.16 13.84 -27.11
C ILE A 227 6.15 14.92 -26.64
N ASN A 228 5.99 16.15 -27.16
CA ASN A 228 7.00 17.20 -26.95
C ASN A 228 6.87 17.96 -25.61
N LYS A 229 5.69 17.98 -24.99
CA LYS A 229 5.41 18.76 -23.79
C LYS A 229 5.09 17.93 -22.56
N MET A 230 4.51 16.74 -22.76
CA MET A 230 4.08 15.89 -21.64
C MET A 230 5.00 14.67 -21.44
N ASP A 231 5.96 14.44 -22.34
CA ASP A 231 6.88 13.31 -22.32
C ASP A 231 6.13 11.96 -22.18
N ARG A 232 5.15 11.76 -23.07
CA ARG A 232 4.32 10.55 -23.10
C ARG A 232 4.22 9.98 -24.49
N GLY A 233 4.26 8.63 -24.57
CA GLY A 233 4.05 7.90 -25.81
C GLY A 233 2.62 8.05 -26.29
N VAL A 234 2.46 8.19 -27.60
CA VAL A 234 1.16 8.21 -28.28
C VAL A 234 1.19 7.19 -29.41
N THR A 235 0.15 6.35 -29.47
CA THR A 235 -0.01 5.38 -30.55
C THR A 235 -1.21 5.79 -31.41
N VAL A 236 -1.01 5.86 -32.71
CA VAL A 236 -2.11 6.12 -33.68
C VAL A 236 -2.72 4.79 -34.10
N LEU A 237 -3.99 4.60 -33.78
CA LEU A 237 -4.80 3.47 -34.24
C LEU A 237 -5.58 3.88 -35.48
N LYS A 238 -5.43 3.12 -36.56
CA LYS A 238 -6.25 3.29 -37.77
C LYS A 238 -7.63 2.66 -37.57
N ALA A 239 -8.67 3.43 -37.75
CA ALA A 239 -10.05 3.03 -37.56
C ALA A 239 -10.91 3.52 -38.74
N GLN A 240 -12.08 2.95 -38.94
CA GLN A 240 -13.05 3.40 -39.93
C GLN A 240 -14.38 3.72 -39.27
N GLY A 241 -14.91 4.88 -39.55
CA GLY A 241 -16.25 5.26 -39.14
C GLY A 241 -17.29 4.37 -39.81
N TRP A 242 -18.04 3.57 -39.05
CA TRP A 242 -19.00 2.65 -39.64
C TRP A 242 -20.11 3.36 -40.45
N TYR A 243 -20.60 4.49 -39.94
CA TYR A 243 -21.65 5.27 -40.63
C TYR A 243 -21.11 6.08 -41.82
N THR A 244 -19.98 6.78 -41.61
CA THR A 244 -19.41 7.67 -42.64
C THR A 244 -18.55 6.93 -43.67
N LYS A 245 -18.16 5.67 -43.40
CA LYS A 245 -17.19 4.87 -44.15
C LYS A 245 -15.85 5.57 -44.42
N SER A 246 -15.57 6.64 -43.65
CA SER A 246 -14.31 7.39 -43.70
C SER A 246 -13.27 6.80 -42.79
N ASP A 247 -12.01 6.85 -43.19
CA ASP A 247 -10.88 6.49 -42.36
C ASP A 247 -10.70 7.53 -41.28
N LYS A 248 -10.36 7.07 -40.07
CA LYS A 248 -10.10 7.90 -38.86
C LYS A 248 -8.85 7.43 -38.16
N ASN A 249 -8.11 8.39 -37.64
CA ASN A 249 -6.98 8.11 -36.74
C ASN A 249 -7.41 8.38 -35.29
N VAL A 250 -7.26 7.37 -34.45
CA VAL A 250 -7.60 7.43 -33.03
C VAL A 250 -6.30 7.38 -32.22
N LEU A 251 -6.10 8.33 -31.33
CA LEU A 251 -4.93 8.30 -30.45
C LEU A 251 -5.19 7.41 -29.25
N LEU A 252 -4.31 6.45 -29.02
CA LEU A 252 -4.22 5.68 -27.78
C LEU A 252 -3.10 6.27 -26.93
N ILE A 253 -3.45 6.70 -25.71
CA ILE A 253 -2.54 7.40 -24.80
C ILE A 253 -2.65 6.76 -23.42
N LEU A 254 -1.51 6.51 -22.79
CA LEU A 254 -1.44 6.07 -21.40
C LEU A 254 -0.83 7.16 -20.54
N ILE A 255 -1.54 7.61 -19.51
CA ILE A 255 -1.10 8.69 -18.63
C ILE A 255 -1.40 8.37 -17.16
N ASN A 256 -0.69 9.06 -16.27
CA ASN A 256 -1.01 9.07 -14.85
C ASN A 256 -2.13 10.07 -14.53
N GLN A 257 -2.89 9.82 -13.48
CA GLN A 257 -3.99 10.68 -13.03
C GLN A 257 -3.58 12.16 -12.88
N ALA A 258 -2.36 12.43 -12.44
CA ALA A 258 -1.86 13.80 -12.28
C ALA A 258 -1.83 14.60 -13.59
N GLN A 259 -1.68 13.92 -14.72
CA GLN A 259 -1.57 14.53 -16.06
C GLN A 259 -2.94 14.69 -16.75
N MET A 260 -4.01 14.08 -16.20
CA MET A 260 -5.33 14.04 -16.81
C MET A 260 -5.90 15.44 -17.08
N SER A 261 -5.83 16.33 -16.08
CA SER A 261 -6.40 17.67 -16.17
C SER A 261 -5.68 18.52 -17.23
N GLU A 262 -4.36 18.38 -17.32
CA GLU A 262 -3.55 19.07 -18.33
C GLU A 262 -3.87 18.56 -19.73
N LEU A 263 -3.88 17.24 -19.91
CA LEU A 263 -4.20 16.62 -21.20
C LEU A 263 -5.61 16.98 -21.70
N SER A 264 -6.61 16.93 -20.80
CA SER A 264 -7.99 17.28 -21.16
C SER A 264 -8.11 18.73 -21.62
N ARG A 265 -7.38 19.65 -20.98
CA ARG A 265 -7.34 21.06 -21.38
C ARG A 265 -6.69 21.22 -22.77
N VAL A 266 -5.54 20.61 -22.99
CA VAL A 266 -4.81 20.66 -24.24
C VAL A 266 -5.65 20.15 -25.43
N ILE A 267 -6.31 19.00 -25.22
CA ILE A 267 -7.20 18.44 -26.26
C ILE A 267 -8.32 19.41 -26.60
N LYS A 268 -8.97 20.00 -25.60
CA LYS A 268 -10.06 20.95 -25.77
C LYS A 268 -9.62 22.25 -26.44
N ASP A 269 -8.40 22.70 -26.14
CA ASP A 269 -7.84 23.94 -26.72
C ASP A 269 -7.45 23.73 -28.20
N ILE A 270 -7.00 22.53 -28.59
CA ILE A 270 -6.63 22.20 -29.97
C ILE A 270 -7.88 21.87 -30.79
N ASP A 271 -8.78 21.07 -30.25
CA ASP A 271 -10.01 20.66 -30.93
C ASP A 271 -11.20 20.61 -29.94
N PRO A 272 -12.00 21.67 -29.86
CA PRO A 272 -13.21 21.70 -29.02
C PRO A 272 -14.26 20.62 -29.33
N ARG A 273 -14.19 20.01 -30.51
CA ARG A 273 -15.10 18.94 -30.96
C ARG A 273 -14.53 17.53 -30.76
N ALA A 274 -13.30 17.43 -30.24
CA ALA A 274 -12.70 16.14 -29.95
C ALA A 274 -13.57 15.33 -28.98
N PHE A 275 -13.71 14.04 -29.26
CA PHE A 275 -14.34 13.06 -28.38
C PHE A 275 -13.24 12.24 -27.69
N MET A 276 -13.38 12.04 -26.39
CA MET A 276 -12.40 11.35 -25.58
C MET A 276 -13.07 10.29 -24.70
N SER A 277 -12.61 9.05 -24.79
CA SER A 277 -12.99 7.95 -23.91
C SER A 277 -11.86 7.69 -22.90
N ILE A 278 -12.18 7.66 -21.60
CA ILE A 278 -11.23 7.48 -20.52
C ILE A 278 -11.57 6.20 -19.78
N SER A 279 -10.60 5.29 -19.70
CA SER A 279 -10.73 4.03 -18.97
C SER A 279 -9.64 3.93 -17.91
N PRO A 280 -9.98 3.68 -16.62
CA PRO A 280 -8.98 3.44 -15.60
C PRO A 280 -8.25 2.14 -15.88
N THR A 281 -6.91 2.18 -15.78
CA THR A 281 -6.05 1.01 -15.96
C THR A 281 -5.37 0.69 -14.64
N ARG A 282 -5.57 -0.52 -14.13
CA ARG A 282 -5.02 -0.90 -12.81
C ARG A 282 -3.50 -1.06 -12.83
N ASN A 283 -2.97 -1.70 -13.87
CA ASN A 283 -1.55 -2.02 -13.96
C ASN A 283 -1.02 -1.62 -15.34
N VAL A 284 -0.06 -0.71 -15.35
CA VAL A 284 0.72 -0.34 -16.53
C VAL A 284 2.18 -0.51 -16.17
N TYR A 285 2.89 -1.33 -16.93
CA TYR A 285 4.30 -1.62 -16.72
C TYR A 285 5.11 -1.20 -17.95
N GLY A 286 6.36 -0.78 -17.73
CA GLY A 286 7.29 -0.40 -18.78
C GLY A 286 7.77 1.05 -18.66
N GLU A 287 8.39 1.56 -19.73
CA GLU A 287 8.98 2.90 -19.75
C GLU A 287 7.95 3.99 -19.40
N GLY A 288 8.31 4.83 -18.43
CA GLY A 288 7.43 5.88 -17.92
C GLY A 288 6.40 5.44 -16.89
N PHE A 289 6.33 4.14 -16.56
CA PHE A 289 5.45 3.52 -15.55
C PHE A 289 6.22 2.62 -14.60
N GLU A 290 5.54 1.68 -13.92
CA GLU A 290 6.19 0.76 -13.00
C GLU A 290 7.00 -0.32 -13.74
N GLU A 291 8.09 -0.81 -13.10
CA GLU A 291 8.86 -1.93 -13.65
C GLU A 291 8.06 -3.24 -13.60
N ILE A 292 8.26 -4.10 -14.60
CA ILE A 292 7.65 -5.44 -14.62
C ILE A 292 8.26 -6.29 -13.51
N LYS A 293 7.44 -6.76 -12.59
CA LYS A 293 7.83 -7.66 -11.50
C LYS A 293 7.83 -9.10 -12.01
N THR A 294 9.00 -9.70 -12.12
CA THR A 294 9.19 -11.06 -12.69
C THR A 294 9.52 -12.13 -11.66
N GLY A 295 9.39 -11.83 -10.36
CA GLY A 295 9.79 -12.72 -9.27
C GLY A 295 11.26 -12.62 -8.90
N MET A 296 11.71 -13.44 -7.95
CA MET A 296 13.14 -13.54 -7.61
C MET A 296 13.90 -14.27 -8.71
N SER A 297 14.72 -13.55 -9.48
CA SER A 297 15.66 -14.18 -10.39
C SER A 297 16.93 -14.57 -9.63
N LEU A 298 17.17 -15.85 -9.46
CA LEU A 298 18.46 -16.39 -8.99
C LEU A 298 19.56 -16.36 -10.06
N LYS A 299 19.24 -15.90 -11.28
CA LYS A 299 20.21 -15.78 -12.36
C LYS A 299 20.82 -14.39 -12.41
N LYS A 300 22.16 -14.33 -12.32
CA LYS A 300 23.02 -13.19 -12.66
C LYS A 300 22.45 -12.40 -13.85
N LYS A 301 22.40 -11.05 -13.73
CA LYS A 301 22.19 -10.13 -14.84
C LYS A 301 23.05 -10.56 -16.04
N LEU A 302 22.44 -11.16 -17.04
CA LEU A 302 23.02 -11.19 -18.38
C LEU A 302 22.97 -9.74 -18.88
N LYS A 303 24.11 -9.08 -18.95
CA LYS A 303 24.28 -7.85 -19.70
C LYS A 303 23.92 -8.17 -21.16
N PHE A 304 22.79 -7.75 -21.61
CA PHE A 304 22.55 -7.58 -23.05
C PHE A 304 23.36 -6.34 -23.46
N ASN A 305 24.53 -6.59 -24.03
CA ASN A 305 25.20 -5.61 -24.87
C ASN A 305 24.36 -5.46 -26.13
N HIS A 306 23.67 -4.36 -26.26
CA HIS A 306 23.26 -3.82 -27.53
C HIS A 306 24.42 -2.99 -28.08
N ASP A 307 25.46 -3.72 -28.53
CA ASP A 307 26.37 -3.22 -29.57
C ASP A 307 26.02 -4.04 -30.80
N ALA A 308 25.41 -3.41 -31.78
CA ALA A 308 25.67 -3.68 -33.19
C ALA A 308 24.59 -3.07 -34.11
N SER A 309 25.09 -2.23 -34.96
CA SER A 309 24.61 -1.71 -36.25
C SER A 309 23.43 -0.78 -36.25
#